data_31575292631b763be35f1c9cf294ffae
#
_entry.id   31575292631b763be35f1c9cf294ffae
#
_cell.length_a   1.000
_cell.length_b   1.000
_cell.length_c   1.000
_cell.angle_alpha   90.00
_cell.angle_beta   90.00
_cell.angle_gamma   90.00
#
_symmetry.space_group_name_H-M   'P 1'
#
loop_
_entity.id
_entity.type
_entity.pdbx_description
1 polymer ?
#
loop_
_entity_poly.entity_id
_entity_poly.type
_entity_poly.pdbx_seq_one_letter_code
_entity_poly.pdbx_strand_id
1 'polypeptide(L)'
;RVRLLGIDTPESRTRHKNEKVYGLLAKKHLKEWVHWAIMSDRDDIEVQVRCPEKDSRGKFGRILGEIWVNCTEDGHDFNGWTNVNKWLCEHGHAVGYWGQNKDDVKDEHWKNRVLLAEQGVHNLLPWDEN
;
A
#
# COMPACT_ATOMS: atom_id res chain seq x y z
N ARG A 1 10.79 7.45 -10.29
CA ARG A 1 9.60 6.62 -10.10
C ARG A 1 9.92 5.43 -9.21
N VAL A 2 9.16 5.25 -8.16
CA VAL A 2 9.35 4.16 -7.20
C VAL A 2 8.20 3.18 -7.30
N ARG A 3 8.52 1.88 -7.42
CA ARG A 3 7.57 0.80 -7.23
C ARG A 3 7.75 0.25 -5.82
N LEU A 4 6.66 0.02 -5.12
CA LEU A 4 6.73 -0.50 -3.76
C LEU A 4 7.21 -1.96 -3.76
N LEU A 5 8.35 -2.18 -3.12
CA LEU A 5 9.00 -3.49 -3.09
C LEU A 5 8.19 -4.49 -2.25
N GLY A 6 8.08 -5.71 -2.78
CA GLY A 6 7.54 -6.84 -2.04
C GLY A 6 6.03 -6.85 -1.86
N ILE A 7 5.32 -5.95 -2.51
CA ILE A 7 3.86 -5.89 -2.43
C ILE A 7 3.22 -5.68 -3.80
N ASP A 8 1.96 -6.06 -3.88
CA ASP A 8 1.11 -5.81 -5.04
C ASP A 8 -0.20 -5.19 -4.54
N THR A 9 -0.60 -4.08 -5.18
CA THR A 9 -1.85 -3.40 -4.89
C THR A 9 -2.86 -3.67 -5.99
N PRO A 10 -4.18 -3.56 -5.71
CA PRO A 10 -5.17 -3.60 -6.78
C PRO A 10 -4.90 -2.49 -7.79
N GLU A 11 -5.23 -2.75 -9.05
CA GLU A 11 -5.02 -1.79 -10.12
C GLU A 11 -5.97 -0.59 -9.97
N SER A 12 -5.42 0.61 -10.02
CA SER A 12 -6.21 1.84 -10.01
C SER A 12 -6.63 2.29 -11.42
N ARG A 13 -5.92 1.80 -12.44
CA ARG A 13 -6.22 2.08 -13.85
C ARG A 13 -6.77 0.84 -14.52
N THR A 14 -8.02 0.54 -14.24
CA THR A 14 -8.69 -0.65 -14.76
C THR A 14 -10.14 -0.34 -15.08
N ARG A 15 -10.75 -1.15 -15.94
CA ARG A 15 -12.17 -1.07 -16.25
C ARG A 15 -13.04 -1.73 -15.19
N HIS A 16 -12.45 -2.55 -14.34
CA HIS A 16 -13.18 -3.22 -13.26
C HIS A 16 -13.41 -2.25 -12.10
N LYS A 17 -14.65 -1.84 -11.89
CA LYS A 17 -14.99 -0.81 -10.90
C LYS A 17 -14.55 -1.18 -9.49
N ASN A 18 -14.78 -2.42 -9.09
CA ASN A 18 -14.39 -2.88 -7.75
C ASN A 18 -12.88 -2.81 -7.56
N GLU A 19 -12.14 -3.40 -8.47
CA GLU A 19 -10.68 -3.37 -8.41
C GLU A 19 -10.17 -1.94 -8.37
N LYS A 20 -10.73 -1.07 -9.20
CA LYS A 20 -10.35 0.35 -9.23
C LYS A 20 -10.59 1.05 -7.91
N VAL A 21 -11.72 0.80 -7.25
CA VAL A 21 -12.03 1.38 -5.95
C VAL A 21 -10.97 0.98 -4.92
N TYR A 22 -10.62 -0.29 -4.86
CA TYR A 22 -9.63 -0.78 -3.91
C TYR A 22 -8.21 -0.31 -4.27
N GLY A 23 -7.89 -0.19 -5.56
CA GLY A 23 -6.63 0.37 -6.02
C GLY A 23 -6.48 1.84 -5.64
N LEU A 24 -7.54 2.62 -5.84
CA LEU A 24 -7.57 4.03 -5.44
C LEU A 24 -7.51 4.19 -3.92
N LEU A 25 -8.12 3.28 -3.17
CA LEU A 25 -8.06 3.29 -1.72
C LEU A 25 -6.63 3.06 -1.21
N ALA A 26 -5.94 2.08 -1.76
CA ALA A 26 -4.53 1.83 -1.43
C ALA A 26 -3.66 3.06 -1.73
N LYS A 27 -3.87 3.66 -2.89
CA LYS A 27 -3.16 4.88 -3.29
C LYS A 27 -3.45 6.04 -2.34
N LYS A 28 -4.69 6.18 -1.91
CA LYS A 28 -5.10 7.22 -0.95
C LYS A 28 -4.37 7.06 0.38
N HIS A 29 -4.31 5.84 0.92
CA HIS A 29 -3.62 5.58 2.18
C HIS A 29 -2.12 5.86 2.08
N LEU A 30 -1.48 5.46 0.99
CA LEU A 30 -0.07 5.78 0.77
C LEU A 30 0.14 7.29 0.72
N LYS A 31 -0.70 8.01 -0.02
CA LYS A 31 -0.62 9.47 -0.10
C LYS A 31 -0.82 10.13 1.25
N GLU A 32 -1.74 9.65 2.05
CA GLU A 32 -2.00 10.19 3.38
C GLU A 32 -0.79 10.03 4.29
N TRP A 33 -0.11 8.87 4.26
CA TRP A 33 1.11 8.65 5.01
C TRP A 33 2.20 9.66 4.65
N VAL A 34 2.48 9.79 3.36
CA VAL A 34 3.55 10.65 2.85
C VAL A 34 3.19 12.13 3.04
N HIS A 35 1.97 12.50 2.69
CA HIS A 35 1.50 13.89 2.80
C HIS A 35 1.53 14.38 4.24
N TRP A 36 1.01 13.59 5.15
CA TRP A 36 1.02 13.91 6.57
C TRP A 36 2.45 14.14 7.08
N ALA A 37 3.36 13.26 6.71
CA ALA A 37 4.76 13.37 7.14
C ALA A 37 5.45 14.60 6.56
N ILE A 38 5.22 14.89 5.27
CA ILE A 38 5.85 16.05 4.60
C ILE A 38 5.26 17.37 5.08
N MET A 39 3.94 17.43 5.28
CA MET A 39 3.24 18.67 5.65
C MET A 39 3.26 18.95 7.15
N SER A 40 3.82 18.05 7.95
CA SER A 40 3.97 18.27 9.38
C SER A 40 5.00 19.36 9.65
N ASP A 41 4.73 20.23 10.60
CA ASP A 41 5.67 21.26 11.05
C ASP A 41 6.73 20.68 12.02
N ARG A 42 6.69 19.38 12.25
CA ARG A 42 7.57 18.72 13.21
C ARG A 42 8.86 18.27 12.53
N ASP A 43 9.98 18.63 13.13
CA ASP A 43 11.32 18.25 12.64
C ASP A 43 11.65 16.77 12.91
N ASP A 44 10.89 16.11 13.77
CA ASP A 44 11.10 14.71 14.15
C ASP A 44 10.39 13.70 13.24
N ILE A 45 9.74 14.17 12.19
CA ILE A 45 9.05 13.29 11.23
C ILE A 45 9.87 13.22 9.94
N GLU A 46 10.26 12.02 9.56
CA GLU A 46 11.02 11.78 8.34
C GLU A 46 10.34 10.74 7.46
N VAL A 47 10.52 10.90 6.15
CA VAL A 47 10.15 9.90 5.15
C VAL A 47 11.43 9.43 4.47
N GLN A 48 11.62 8.13 4.38
CA GLN A 48 12.74 7.52 3.66
C GLN A 48 12.23 6.54 2.63
N VAL A 49 12.92 6.48 1.51
CA VAL A 49 12.78 5.38 0.55
C VAL A 49 14.01 4.50 0.73
N ARG A 50 13.80 3.27 1.16
CA ARG A 50 14.88 2.30 1.36
C ARG A 50 14.85 1.27 0.24
N CYS A 51 16.00 1.03 -0.34
CA CYS A 51 16.17 0.10 -1.45
C CYS A 51 17.10 -1.04 -1.01
N PRO A 52 16.56 -2.04 -0.29
CA PRO A 52 17.38 -3.09 0.31
C PRO A 52 17.93 -4.10 -0.69
N GLU A 53 17.37 -4.16 -1.89
CA GLU A 53 17.84 -5.07 -2.94
C GLU A 53 19.15 -4.58 -3.55
N LYS A 54 20.06 -5.52 -3.85
CA LYS A 54 21.33 -5.20 -4.49
C LYS A 54 21.13 -4.52 -5.84
N ASP A 55 20.16 -4.97 -6.61
CA ASP A 55 19.69 -4.30 -7.81
C ASP A 55 18.26 -3.84 -7.56
N SER A 56 18.09 -2.58 -7.19
CA SER A 56 16.80 -2.00 -6.86
C SER A 56 16.00 -1.55 -8.08
N ARG A 57 16.52 -1.78 -9.29
CA ARG A 57 15.81 -1.39 -10.50
C ARG A 57 14.81 -2.47 -10.92
N GLY A 58 13.56 -2.08 -11.02
CA GLY A 58 12.52 -2.92 -11.56
C GLY A 58 12.43 -2.77 -13.08
N LYS A 59 11.45 -3.45 -13.67
CA LYS A 59 11.13 -3.30 -15.09
C LYS A 59 10.83 -1.83 -15.41
N PHE A 60 11.17 -1.40 -16.61
CA PHE A 60 10.92 -0.05 -17.11
C PHE A 60 11.67 1.05 -16.33
N GLY A 61 12.78 0.72 -15.69
CA GLY A 61 13.60 1.70 -15.00
C GLY A 61 13.04 2.19 -13.67
N ARG A 62 11.99 1.54 -13.15
CA ARG A 62 11.44 1.89 -11.84
C ARG A 62 12.35 1.39 -10.72
N ILE A 63 12.48 2.19 -9.67
CA ILE A 63 13.22 1.82 -8.48
C ILE A 63 12.31 1.01 -7.57
N LEU A 64 12.79 -0.13 -7.09
CA LEU A 64 12.08 -0.96 -6.11
C LEU A 64 12.44 -0.47 -4.71
N GLY A 65 11.48 0.07 -4.00
CA GLY A 65 11.74 0.67 -2.71
C GLY A 65 10.65 0.41 -1.67
N GLU A 66 11.07 0.51 -0.43
CA GLU A 66 10.18 0.52 0.72
C GLU A 66 10.03 1.95 1.23
N ILE A 67 8.81 2.35 1.51
CA ILE A 67 8.53 3.65 2.10
C ILE A 67 8.52 3.49 3.62
N TRP A 68 9.37 4.24 4.29
CA TRP A 68 9.46 4.25 5.75
C TRP A 68 9.16 5.65 6.26
N VAL A 69 8.36 5.72 7.30
CA VAL A 69 8.02 6.98 7.97
C VAL A 69 8.43 6.86 9.43
N ASN A 70 9.21 7.82 9.90
CA ASN A 70 9.56 7.93 11.31
C ASN A 70 8.58 8.88 11.98
N CYS A 71 7.85 8.37 12.96
CA CYS A 71 6.94 9.16 13.76
C CYS A 71 7.12 8.82 15.23
N THR A 72 7.41 9.86 16.03
CA THR A 72 7.58 9.73 17.47
C THR A 72 6.48 10.42 18.25
N GLU A 73 5.43 10.85 17.54
CA GLU A 73 4.33 11.59 18.17
C GLU A 73 3.47 10.70 19.05
N ASP A 74 3.18 11.19 20.24
CA ASP A 74 2.25 10.53 21.14
C ASP A 74 0.84 10.51 20.53
N GLY A 75 0.17 9.39 20.66
CA GLY A 75 -1.17 9.21 20.11
C GLY A 75 -1.22 8.48 18.79
N HIS A 76 -0.08 8.19 18.19
CA HIS A 76 -0.01 7.26 17.07
C HIS A 76 0.21 5.84 17.57
N ASP A 77 -0.28 4.86 16.81
CA ASP A 77 -0.18 3.45 17.17
C ASP A 77 1.26 2.92 17.14
N PHE A 78 2.20 3.69 16.62
CA PHE A 78 3.58 3.28 16.48
C PHE A 78 4.53 4.43 16.78
N ASN A 79 5.60 4.08 17.46
CA ASN A 79 6.74 4.95 17.69
C ASN A 79 7.91 4.49 16.87
N GLY A 80 8.64 5.44 16.28
CA GLY A 80 9.81 5.15 15.48
C GLY A 80 9.46 4.87 14.03
N TRP A 81 10.24 4.02 13.38
CA TRP A 81 10.12 3.78 11.96
C TRP A 81 9.02 2.78 11.63
N THR A 82 8.14 3.17 10.72
CA THR A 82 7.08 2.31 10.18
C THR A 82 7.33 2.04 8.70
N ASN A 83 7.35 0.75 8.33
CA ASN A 83 7.38 0.33 6.93
C ASN A 83 5.96 0.43 6.37
N VAL A 84 5.70 1.43 5.54
CA VAL A 84 4.37 1.67 4.96
C VAL A 84 3.97 0.56 4.00
N ASN A 85 4.91 -0.04 3.27
CA ASN A 85 4.62 -1.20 2.42
C ASN A 85 3.97 -2.32 3.24
N LYS A 86 4.57 -2.63 4.38
CA LYS A 86 4.08 -3.65 5.30
C LYS A 86 2.73 -3.24 5.93
N TRP A 87 2.60 -1.98 6.30
CA TRP A 87 1.35 -1.44 6.83
C TRP A 87 0.19 -1.64 5.86
N LEU A 88 0.42 -1.37 4.56
CA LEU A 88 -0.60 -1.57 3.52
C LEU A 88 -1.06 -3.04 3.47
N CYS A 89 -0.13 -3.98 3.57
CA CYS A 89 -0.46 -5.41 3.60
C CYS A 89 -1.25 -5.78 4.85
N GLU A 90 -0.83 -5.30 6.00
CA GLU A 90 -1.48 -5.59 7.29
C GLU A 90 -2.91 -5.06 7.36
N HIS A 91 -3.20 -3.99 6.64
CA HIS A 91 -4.52 -3.36 6.63
C HIS A 91 -5.38 -3.72 5.42
N GLY A 92 -4.97 -4.71 4.65
CA GLY A 92 -5.76 -5.24 3.53
C GLY A 92 -5.73 -4.40 2.26
N HIS A 93 -4.79 -3.46 2.13
CA HIS A 93 -4.68 -2.60 0.95
C HIS A 93 -3.69 -3.14 -0.08
N ALA A 94 -2.89 -4.11 0.29
CA ALA A 94 -1.91 -4.73 -0.58
C ALA A 94 -1.75 -6.21 -0.23
N VAL A 95 -1.11 -6.93 -1.12
CA VAL A 95 -0.78 -8.35 -0.97
C VAL A 95 0.74 -8.48 -1.04
N GLY A 96 1.34 -9.30 -0.18
CA GLY A 96 2.76 -9.62 -0.29
C GLY A 96 3.05 -10.24 -1.66
N TYR A 97 4.11 -9.77 -2.30
CA TYR A 97 4.47 -10.23 -3.64
C TYR A 97 5.94 -10.66 -3.69
N TRP A 98 6.17 -11.91 -4.07
CA TRP A 98 7.52 -12.48 -4.21
C TRP A 98 7.68 -13.25 -5.52
N GLY A 99 6.78 -12.99 -6.51
CA GLY A 99 6.78 -13.70 -7.79
C GLY A 99 5.88 -14.92 -7.84
N GLN A 100 4.99 -15.07 -6.88
CA GLN A 100 4.05 -16.18 -6.84
C GLN A 100 3.06 -16.13 -8.01
N ASN A 101 2.30 -17.21 -8.18
CA ASN A 101 1.31 -17.39 -9.22
C ASN A 101 0.27 -16.25 -9.21
N LYS A 102 -0.14 -15.80 -10.39
CA LYS A 102 -1.15 -14.74 -10.54
C LYS A 102 -2.48 -15.10 -9.89
N ASP A 103 -2.88 -16.36 -9.95
CA ASP A 103 -4.15 -16.79 -9.36
C ASP A 103 -4.11 -16.69 -7.84
N ASP A 104 -2.98 -17.01 -7.23
CA ASP A 104 -2.78 -16.85 -5.79
C ASP A 104 -2.85 -15.38 -5.38
N VAL A 105 -2.25 -14.50 -6.17
CA VAL A 105 -2.33 -13.05 -5.93
C VAL A 105 -3.77 -12.56 -6.01
N LYS A 106 -4.52 -13.01 -7.02
CA LYS A 106 -5.94 -12.64 -7.16
C LYS A 106 -6.77 -13.12 -5.97
N ASP A 107 -6.52 -14.33 -5.48
CA ASP A 107 -7.22 -14.89 -4.32
C ASP A 107 -6.95 -14.06 -3.07
N GLU A 108 -5.71 -13.64 -2.86
CA GLU A 108 -5.36 -12.79 -1.73
C GLU A 108 -6.01 -11.41 -1.82
N HIS A 109 -6.05 -10.82 -3.00
CA HIS A 109 -6.77 -9.56 -3.22
C HIS A 109 -8.25 -9.71 -2.95
N TRP A 110 -8.85 -10.82 -3.36
CA TRP A 110 -10.26 -11.10 -3.09
C TRP A 110 -10.53 -11.15 -1.60
N LYS A 111 -9.71 -11.86 -0.85
CA LYS A 111 -9.82 -11.95 0.62
C LYS A 111 -9.73 -10.57 1.27
N ASN A 112 -8.81 -9.73 0.80
CA ASN A 112 -8.68 -8.36 1.30
C ASN A 112 -9.94 -7.54 1.03
N ARG A 113 -10.53 -7.67 -0.16
CA ARG A 113 -11.78 -6.96 -0.51
C ARG A 113 -12.93 -7.36 0.38
N VAL A 114 -13.08 -8.65 0.64
CA VAL A 114 -14.11 -9.15 1.54
C VAL A 114 -13.92 -8.56 2.94
N LEU A 115 -12.69 -8.58 3.45
CA LEU A 115 -12.36 -8.04 4.76
C LEU A 115 -12.70 -6.55 4.85
N LEU A 116 -12.28 -5.76 3.87
CA LEU A 116 -12.54 -4.32 3.84
C LEU A 116 -14.02 -4.01 3.71
N ALA A 117 -14.76 -4.78 2.92
CA ALA A 117 -16.21 -4.63 2.79
C ALA A 117 -16.92 -4.93 4.12
N GLU A 118 -16.50 -5.97 4.83
CA GLU A 118 -17.03 -6.31 6.14
C GLU A 118 -16.77 -5.22 7.18
N GLN A 119 -15.65 -4.51 7.04
CA GLN A 119 -15.32 -3.37 7.90
C GLN A 119 -16.06 -2.09 7.51
N GLY A 120 -16.87 -2.11 6.47
CA GLY A 120 -17.64 -0.95 6.04
C GLY A 120 -16.80 0.16 5.44
N VAL A 121 -15.64 -0.17 4.85
CA VAL A 121 -14.70 0.82 4.31
C VAL A 121 -15.27 1.57 3.11
N HIS A 122 -16.16 0.92 2.34
CA HIS A 122 -16.91 1.56 1.26
C HIS A 122 -18.19 0.78 0.98
N ASN A 123 -19.01 1.31 0.06
CA ASN A 123 -20.33 0.75 -0.24
C ASN A 123 -20.34 -0.36 -1.28
N LEU A 124 -19.25 -0.56 -2.01
CA LEU A 124 -19.15 -1.63 -3.00
C LEU A 124 -18.77 -2.94 -2.33
N LEU A 125 -19.56 -3.96 -2.59
CA LEU A 125 -19.26 -5.31 -2.13
C LEU A 125 -18.28 -5.97 -3.13
N PRO A 126 -17.41 -6.87 -2.68
CA PRO A 126 -16.42 -7.49 -3.56
C PRO A 126 -17.02 -8.20 -4.78
N TRP A 127 -18.19 -8.75 -4.63
CA TRP A 127 -18.89 -9.48 -5.70
C TRP A 127 -19.76 -8.59 -6.59
N ASP A 128 -19.90 -7.32 -6.29
CA ASP A 128 -20.61 -6.38 -7.16
C ASP A 128 -19.76 -6.12 -8.39
N GLU A 129 -20.30 -6.44 -9.54
CA GLU A 129 -19.62 -6.20 -10.80
C GLU A 129 -20.20 -5.01 -11.53
N ASN A 130 -19.45 -4.56 -12.50
CA ASN A 130 -19.78 -3.39 -13.31
C ASN A 130 -21.01 -3.62 -14.17
#